data_738213ab8c73a243177475585b5b24d6
#
_entry.id   738213ab8c73a243177475585b5b24d6
#
_cell.length_a   1.000
_cell.length_b   1.000
_cell.length_c   1.000
_cell.angle_alpha   90.00
_cell.angle_beta   90.00
_cell.angle_gamma   90.00
#
_symmetry.space_group_name_H-M   'P 1'
#
loop_
_entity.id
_entity.type
_entity.pdbx_description
1 polymer ?
#
loop_
_entity_poly.entity_id
_entity_poly.type
_entity_poly.pdbx_seq_one_letter_code
_entity_poly.pdbx_strand_id
1 'polypeptide(L)'
;MKPHIKLAETKTPDGGTMSLFEHDGDYSISLDGAEIMHSRASTSEELLGKLGVERLNPDQDSRVLIGGLGLGCTLKTALQFSGDKTIIEVAELLPAMEDWNRDHMQTLNGALVDDPRVEIRIQNASKLIRKAKAGTYDAIMLDVDNGPVAKVAKDNFSLYSNTGLRAIRSALKPKGRVIFWSAGPEPLFEPRFGRVGFKVKAVPAKVHERAKRAAYMLYVGDRIS
;
A
#
# COMPACT_ATOMS: atom_id res chain seq x y z
N MET A 1 28.30 -17.21 7.74
CA MET A 1 27.05 -16.41 7.82
C MET A 1 27.31 -15.11 7.08
N LYS A 2 26.55 -14.76 6.07
CA LYS A 2 26.73 -13.48 5.37
C LYS A 2 26.39 -12.32 6.31
N PRO A 3 27.04 -11.16 6.20
CA PRO A 3 26.77 -10.04 7.09
C PRO A 3 25.38 -9.44 6.84
N HIS A 4 24.78 -8.91 7.89
CA HIS A 4 23.61 -8.05 7.83
C HIS A 4 24.12 -6.63 7.58
N ILE A 5 23.86 -6.06 6.41
CA ILE A 5 24.45 -4.79 5.98
C ILE A 5 23.38 -3.70 6.11
N LYS A 6 23.66 -2.67 6.92
CA LYS A 6 22.84 -1.46 6.93
C LYS A 6 23.19 -0.63 5.70
N LEU A 7 22.21 -0.44 4.81
CA LEU A 7 22.37 0.30 3.55
C LEU A 7 22.07 1.80 3.73
N ALA A 8 21.04 2.12 4.49
CA ALA A 8 20.60 3.51 4.66
C ALA A 8 19.83 3.70 5.98
N GLU A 9 19.67 4.97 6.37
CA GLU A 9 18.94 5.37 7.56
C GLU A 9 18.28 6.74 7.35
N THR A 10 17.09 6.94 7.94
CA THR A 10 16.38 8.22 7.94
C THR A 10 15.62 8.41 9.25
N LYS A 11 15.22 9.66 9.54
CA LYS A 11 14.31 9.97 10.64
C LYS A 11 12.87 10.02 10.17
N THR A 12 11.97 9.42 10.96
CA THR A 12 10.54 9.59 10.76
C THR A 12 10.08 10.96 11.27
N PRO A 13 8.93 11.48 10.82
CA PRO A 13 8.37 12.74 11.33
C PRO A 13 8.16 12.75 12.85
N ASP A 14 7.91 11.60 13.44
CA ASP A 14 7.73 11.44 14.90
C ASP A 14 9.06 11.25 15.66
N GLY A 15 10.21 11.37 14.96
CA GLY A 15 11.56 11.32 15.56
C GLY A 15 12.16 9.91 15.65
N GLY A 16 11.44 8.85 15.27
CA GLY A 16 11.96 7.49 15.19
C GLY A 16 13.08 7.35 14.16
N THR A 17 13.85 6.28 14.25
CA THR A 17 14.93 5.94 13.29
C THR A 17 14.50 4.78 12.43
N MET A 18 14.35 5.02 11.12
CA MET A 18 14.06 3.99 10.14
C MET A 18 15.34 3.61 9.41
N SER A 19 15.63 2.32 9.32
CA SER A 19 16.86 1.80 8.70
C SER A 19 16.55 0.70 7.68
N LEU A 20 17.25 0.75 6.55
CA LEU A 20 17.21 -0.27 5.50
C LEU A 20 18.40 -1.20 5.65
N PHE A 21 18.14 -2.50 5.60
CA PHE A 21 19.16 -3.55 5.65
C PHE A 21 19.06 -4.48 4.44
N GLU A 22 20.22 -5.04 4.07
CA GLU A 22 20.34 -6.14 3.11
C GLU A 22 20.99 -7.34 3.80
N HIS A 23 20.51 -8.54 3.51
CA HIS A 23 21.09 -9.80 3.92
C HIS A 23 20.82 -10.90 2.89
N ASP A 24 21.87 -11.36 2.22
CA ASP A 24 21.82 -12.45 1.22
C ASP A 24 20.79 -12.22 0.09
N GLY A 25 20.69 -10.97 -0.37
CA GLY A 25 19.75 -10.55 -1.43
C GLY A 25 18.34 -10.25 -0.95
N ASP A 26 18.06 -10.40 0.35
CA ASP A 26 16.81 -9.96 0.95
C ASP A 26 16.96 -8.59 1.58
N TYR A 27 15.87 -7.87 1.62
CA TYR A 27 15.81 -6.52 2.18
C TYR A 27 14.84 -6.49 3.37
N SER A 28 15.21 -5.71 4.39
CA SER A 28 14.31 -5.44 5.51
C SER A 28 14.38 -3.98 5.94
N ILE A 29 13.26 -3.48 6.47
CA ILE A 29 13.16 -2.16 7.07
C ILE A 29 12.87 -2.32 8.56
N SER A 30 13.63 -1.63 9.41
CA SER A 30 13.39 -1.54 10.83
C SER A 30 13.00 -0.13 11.25
N LEU A 31 12.17 -0.01 12.28
CA LEU A 31 11.86 1.22 12.99
C LEU A 31 12.33 1.07 14.44
N ASP A 32 13.25 1.95 14.87
CA ASP A 32 13.85 1.92 16.21
C ASP A 32 14.40 0.52 16.60
N GLY A 33 15.00 -0.16 15.60
CA GLY A 33 15.60 -1.49 15.75
C GLY A 33 14.60 -2.66 15.68
N ALA A 34 13.31 -2.42 15.63
CA ALA A 34 12.31 -3.47 15.40
C ALA A 34 12.01 -3.61 13.89
N GLU A 35 12.17 -4.83 13.35
CA GLU A 35 11.81 -5.10 11.94
C GLU A 35 10.32 -4.91 11.71
N ILE A 36 9.98 -4.11 10.71
CA ILE A 36 8.58 -3.81 10.32
C ILE A 36 8.22 -4.30 8.94
N MET A 37 9.20 -4.51 8.05
CA MET A 37 9.01 -5.04 6.69
C MET A 37 10.18 -5.95 6.32
N HIS A 38 9.89 -7.01 5.55
CA HIS A 38 10.89 -7.93 5.03
C HIS A 38 10.48 -8.45 3.66
N SER A 39 11.41 -8.47 2.68
CA SER A 39 11.13 -8.84 1.29
C SER A 39 10.60 -10.27 1.10
N ARG A 40 10.92 -11.19 2.02
CA ARG A 40 10.35 -12.56 2.02
C ARG A 40 8.91 -12.63 2.53
N ALA A 41 8.39 -11.56 3.11
CA ALA A 41 7.04 -11.49 3.70
C ALA A 41 6.09 -10.65 2.85
N SER A 42 6.25 -10.65 1.51
CA SER A 42 5.59 -9.77 0.55
C SER A 42 4.27 -10.31 -0.02
N THR A 43 3.89 -11.56 0.29
CA THR A 43 2.73 -12.21 -0.37
C THR A 43 1.41 -11.46 -0.16
N SER A 44 1.22 -10.79 0.96
CA SER A 44 0.02 -9.99 1.23
C SER A 44 -0.01 -8.71 0.42
N GLU A 45 1.12 -8.05 0.23
CA GLU A 45 1.29 -6.84 -0.56
C GLU A 45 1.18 -7.14 -2.06
N GLU A 46 1.72 -8.29 -2.49
CA GLU A 46 1.53 -8.78 -3.86
C GLU A 46 0.06 -9.06 -4.16
N LEU A 47 -0.65 -9.71 -3.22
CA LEU A 47 -2.09 -9.92 -3.34
C LEU A 47 -2.86 -8.60 -3.35
N LEU A 48 -2.47 -7.63 -2.53
CA LEU A 48 -3.05 -6.29 -2.51
C LEU A 48 -2.92 -5.62 -3.88
N GLY A 49 -1.71 -5.60 -4.45
CA GLY A 49 -1.42 -5.04 -5.77
C GLY A 49 -2.26 -5.69 -6.87
N LYS A 50 -2.30 -7.02 -6.90
CA LYS A 50 -3.10 -7.79 -7.87
C LYS A 50 -4.59 -7.49 -7.78
N LEU A 51 -5.18 -7.62 -6.58
CA LEU A 51 -6.61 -7.37 -6.36
C LEU A 51 -7.01 -5.93 -6.69
N GLY A 52 -6.09 -4.97 -6.53
CA GLY A 52 -6.32 -3.56 -6.86
C GLY A 52 -6.54 -3.32 -8.34
N VAL A 53 -5.81 -4.03 -9.20
CA VAL A 53 -5.81 -3.76 -10.64
C VAL A 53 -6.46 -4.84 -11.50
N GLU A 54 -6.68 -6.06 -11.02
CA GLU A 54 -7.18 -7.20 -11.80
C GLU A 54 -8.50 -6.99 -12.54
N ARG A 55 -9.30 -5.97 -12.14
CA ARG A 55 -10.60 -5.63 -12.75
C ARG A 55 -10.52 -4.48 -13.73
N LEU A 56 -9.36 -3.84 -13.84
CA LEU A 56 -9.17 -2.74 -14.78
C LEU A 56 -9.10 -3.29 -16.21
N ASN A 57 -9.67 -2.54 -17.13
CA ASN A 57 -9.50 -2.85 -18.55
C ASN A 57 -8.11 -2.35 -18.97
N PRO A 58 -7.19 -3.21 -19.44
CA PRO A 58 -5.83 -2.81 -19.79
C PRO A 58 -5.77 -1.83 -20.98
N ASP A 59 -6.80 -1.79 -21.80
CA ASP A 59 -6.88 -0.94 -22.99
C ASP A 59 -7.48 0.44 -22.70
N GLN A 60 -7.93 0.71 -21.48
CA GLN A 60 -8.56 1.97 -21.08
C GLN A 60 -7.69 2.75 -20.09
N ASP A 61 -7.78 4.08 -20.18
CA ASP A 61 -7.13 4.97 -19.23
C ASP A 61 -7.67 4.72 -17.83
N SER A 62 -6.76 4.40 -16.93
CA SER A 62 -7.07 4.12 -15.53
C SER A 62 -6.14 4.90 -14.61
N ARG A 63 -6.64 5.29 -13.45
CA ARG A 63 -5.84 5.93 -12.41
C ARG A 63 -5.99 5.20 -11.09
N VAL A 64 -4.88 4.78 -10.53
CA VAL A 64 -4.79 4.00 -9.30
C VAL A 64 -4.01 4.79 -8.26
N LEU A 65 -4.44 4.74 -7.00
CA LEU A 65 -3.68 5.28 -5.88
C LEU A 65 -3.18 4.13 -5.00
N ILE A 66 -1.89 4.16 -4.68
CA ILE A 66 -1.27 3.33 -3.64
C ILE A 66 -0.87 4.24 -2.49
N GLY A 67 -1.32 3.95 -1.28
CA GLY A 67 -0.85 4.59 -0.06
C GLY A 67 0.20 3.72 0.60
N GLY A 68 1.42 4.26 0.70
CA GLY A 68 2.63 3.56 1.15
C GLY A 68 3.42 2.94 0.01
N LEU A 69 4.73 3.22 -0.04
CA LEU A 69 5.66 2.60 -1.00
C LEU A 69 6.36 1.38 -0.37
N GLY A 70 6.88 1.55 0.84
CA GLY A 70 7.61 0.51 1.55
C GLY A 70 8.71 -0.13 0.70
N LEU A 71 8.75 -1.46 0.69
CA LEU A 71 9.67 -2.24 -0.16
C LEU A 71 9.23 -2.31 -1.64
N GLY A 72 8.16 -1.65 -2.05
CA GLY A 72 7.69 -1.58 -3.43
C GLY A 72 6.87 -2.78 -3.91
N CYS A 73 6.54 -3.75 -3.06
CA CYS A 73 5.90 -5.01 -3.45
C CYS A 73 4.50 -4.80 -4.06
N THR A 74 3.69 -3.94 -3.45
CA THR A 74 2.35 -3.60 -3.96
C THR A 74 2.44 -2.89 -5.32
N LEU A 75 3.36 -1.93 -5.46
CA LEU A 75 3.56 -1.19 -6.71
C LEU A 75 4.06 -2.11 -7.82
N LYS A 76 5.05 -2.96 -7.55
CA LYS A 76 5.59 -3.94 -8.49
C LYS A 76 4.49 -4.83 -9.07
N THR A 77 3.66 -5.38 -8.20
CA THR A 77 2.56 -6.26 -8.64
C THR A 77 1.47 -5.48 -9.36
N ALA A 78 1.14 -4.27 -8.92
CA ALA A 78 0.17 -3.43 -9.62
C ALA A 78 0.64 -3.09 -11.05
N LEU A 79 1.92 -2.76 -11.26
CA LEU A 79 2.51 -2.54 -12.59
C LEU A 79 2.48 -3.79 -13.46
N GLN A 80 2.76 -4.96 -12.88
CA GLN A 80 2.78 -6.24 -13.59
C GLN A 80 1.40 -6.65 -14.13
N PHE A 81 0.33 -6.34 -13.39
CA PHE A 81 -1.04 -6.76 -13.72
C PHE A 81 -1.92 -5.65 -14.29
N SER A 82 -1.41 -4.44 -14.46
CA SER A 82 -2.12 -3.32 -15.11
C SER A 82 -1.66 -3.12 -16.55
N GLY A 83 -2.52 -2.47 -17.36
CA GLY A 83 -2.17 -2.08 -18.73
C GLY A 83 -1.27 -0.84 -18.79
N ASP A 84 -0.71 -0.57 -19.98
CA ASP A 84 0.21 0.55 -20.23
C ASP A 84 -0.45 1.92 -20.05
N LYS A 85 -1.79 1.99 -20.13
CA LYS A 85 -2.58 3.22 -19.94
C LYS A 85 -2.96 3.48 -18.48
N THR A 86 -2.48 2.65 -17.55
CA THR A 86 -2.75 2.81 -16.13
C THR A 86 -1.70 3.73 -15.50
N ILE A 87 -2.12 4.86 -14.95
CA ILE A 87 -1.26 5.71 -14.12
C ILE A 87 -1.40 5.27 -12.66
N ILE A 88 -0.27 5.00 -12.01
CA ILE A 88 -0.20 4.59 -10.61
C ILE A 88 0.43 5.72 -9.80
N GLU A 89 -0.41 6.40 -9.04
CA GLU A 89 0.01 7.43 -8.11
C GLU A 89 0.33 6.78 -6.76
N VAL A 90 1.53 7.01 -6.23
CA VAL A 90 1.96 6.47 -4.93
C VAL A 90 2.09 7.62 -3.95
N ALA A 91 1.31 7.58 -2.88
CA ALA A 91 1.43 8.51 -1.77
C ALA A 91 2.39 7.95 -0.73
N GLU A 92 3.57 8.53 -0.61
CA GLU A 92 4.59 8.15 0.38
C GLU A 92 4.90 9.32 1.30
N LEU A 93 5.06 9.05 2.59
CA LEU A 93 5.30 10.09 3.59
C LEU A 93 6.79 10.46 3.72
N LEU A 94 7.66 9.46 3.53
CA LEU A 94 9.10 9.57 3.71
C LEU A 94 9.81 9.62 2.36
N PRO A 95 10.44 10.75 1.98
CA PRO A 95 11.21 10.84 0.72
C PRO A 95 12.23 9.72 0.60
N ALA A 96 12.86 9.33 1.72
CA ALA A 96 13.85 8.27 1.75
C ALA A 96 13.34 6.93 1.20
N MET A 97 12.04 6.64 1.26
CA MET A 97 11.49 5.41 0.67
C MET A 97 11.62 5.39 -0.85
N GLU A 98 11.41 6.53 -1.51
CA GLU A 98 11.63 6.67 -2.95
C GLU A 98 13.11 6.50 -3.28
N ASP A 99 14.00 7.21 -2.56
CA ASP A 99 15.44 7.13 -2.75
C ASP A 99 15.96 5.69 -2.53
N TRP A 100 15.50 5.01 -1.48
CA TRP A 100 15.92 3.64 -1.19
C TRP A 100 15.47 2.63 -2.26
N ASN A 101 14.26 2.78 -2.80
CA ASN A 101 13.79 1.96 -3.93
C ASN A 101 14.63 2.22 -5.18
N ARG A 102 15.01 3.47 -5.45
CA ARG A 102 15.81 3.84 -6.62
C ARG A 102 17.26 3.38 -6.48
N ASP A 103 17.90 3.60 -5.32
CA ASP A 103 19.34 3.50 -5.17
C ASP A 103 19.80 2.12 -4.64
N HIS A 104 18.98 1.48 -3.80
CA HIS A 104 19.39 0.27 -3.09
C HIS A 104 18.60 -0.98 -3.47
N MET A 105 17.32 -0.85 -3.87
CA MET A 105 16.44 -2.00 -4.07
C MET A 105 16.21 -2.36 -5.54
N GLN A 106 17.09 -1.93 -6.46
CA GLN A 106 16.98 -2.28 -7.88
C GLN A 106 17.09 -3.79 -8.13
N THR A 107 17.90 -4.50 -7.35
CA THR A 107 18.00 -5.96 -7.44
C THR A 107 16.68 -6.65 -7.09
N LEU A 108 15.90 -6.09 -6.16
CA LEU A 108 14.58 -6.59 -5.77
C LEU A 108 13.50 -6.21 -6.79
N ASN A 109 13.50 -4.96 -7.24
CA ASN A 109 12.38 -4.33 -7.91
C ASN A 109 12.63 -3.86 -9.35
N GLY A 110 13.88 -3.82 -9.81
CA GLY A 110 14.25 -3.11 -11.04
C GLY A 110 14.07 -1.59 -10.88
N ALA A 111 13.88 -0.89 -11.99
CA ALA A 111 13.65 0.56 -12.03
C ALA A 111 12.19 0.94 -11.70
N LEU A 112 11.64 0.37 -10.63
CA LEU A 112 10.21 0.43 -10.28
C LEU A 112 9.66 1.85 -10.19
N VAL A 113 10.38 2.74 -9.49
CA VAL A 113 9.95 4.12 -9.25
C VAL A 113 10.14 5.03 -10.46
N ASP A 114 10.89 4.58 -11.45
CA ASP A 114 11.17 5.29 -12.70
C ASP A 114 10.31 4.78 -13.87
N ASP A 115 9.37 3.85 -13.63
CA ASP A 115 8.39 3.42 -14.65
C ASP A 115 7.53 4.64 -15.06
N PRO A 116 7.36 4.91 -16.37
CA PRO A 116 6.62 6.09 -16.85
C PRO A 116 5.16 6.16 -16.40
N ARG A 117 4.61 5.05 -15.92
CA ARG A 117 3.25 4.99 -15.36
C ARG A 117 3.19 5.39 -13.90
N VAL A 118 4.33 5.61 -13.21
CA VAL A 118 4.41 5.85 -11.77
C VAL A 118 4.57 7.34 -11.48
N GLU A 119 3.75 7.84 -10.58
CA GLU A 119 3.82 9.20 -10.04
C GLU A 119 3.99 9.16 -8.52
N ILE A 120 5.21 9.36 -8.02
CA ILE A 120 5.44 9.43 -6.56
C ILE A 120 5.01 10.79 -6.04
N ARG A 121 4.24 10.80 -4.96
CA ARG A 121 3.80 12.01 -4.22
C ARG A 121 4.29 11.91 -2.79
N ILE A 122 5.25 12.73 -2.42
CA ILE A 122 5.71 12.84 -1.03
C ILE A 122 4.65 13.57 -0.23
N GLN A 123 3.61 12.84 0.11
CA GLN A 123 2.42 13.37 0.80
C GLN A 123 1.68 12.24 1.53
N ASN A 124 1.01 12.61 2.62
CA ASN A 124 0.11 11.70 3.33
C ASN A 124 -1.09 11.29 2.46
N ALA A 125 -1.33 9.98 2.32
CA ALA A 125 -2.41 9.41 1.51
C ALA A 125 -3.80 9.96 1.88
N SER A 126 -4.07 10.16 3.18
CA SER A 126 -5.32 10.74 3.66
C SER A 126 -5.54 12.17 3.13
N LYS A 127 -4.47 12.99 3.10
CA LYS A 127 -4.54 14.35 2.56
C LYS A 127 -4.77 14.34 1.04
N LEU A 128 -4.11 13.42 0.33
CA LEU A 128 -4.27 13.27 -1.12
C LEU A 128 -5.70 12.87 -1.48
N ILE A 129 -6.25 11.85 -0.81
CA ILE A 129 -7.62 11.38 -1.01
C ILE A 129 -8.64 12.48 -0.76
N ARG A 130 -8.48 13.27 0.31
CA ARG A 130 -9.43 14.36 0.63
C ARG A 130 -9.40 15.52 -0.37
N LYS A 131 -8.26 15.75 -1.04
CA LYS A 131 -8.09 16.79 -2.07
C LYS A 131 -8.47 16.30 -3.47
N ALA A 132 -8.61 14.99 -3.65
CA ALA A 132 -8.98 14.43 -4.93
C ALA A 132 -10.37 14.90 -5.38
N LYS A 133 -10.52 15.19 -6.68
CA LYS A 133 -11.83 15.41 -7.27
C LYS A 133 -12.67 14.14 -7.17
N ALA A 134 -13.98 14.29 -7.12
CA ALA A 134 -14.88 13.14 -7.14
C ALA A 134 -14.66 12.29 -8.40
N GLY A 135 -14.58 10.97 -8.23
CA GLY A 135 -14.37 10.05 -9.35
C GLY A 135 -13.00 10.13 -10.01
N THR A 136 -11.95 10.44 -9.27
CA THR A 136 -10.57 10.48 -9.78
C THR A 136 -10.00 9.10 -10.00
N TYR A 137 -10.20 8.15 -9.06
CA TYR A 137 -9.50 6.88 -9.04
C TYR A 137 -10.41 5.71 -9.43
N ASP A 138 -9.87 4.79 -10.21
CA ASP A 138 -10.47 3.49 -10.51
C ASP A 138 -10.26 2.52 -9.35
N ALA A 139 -9.07 2.58 -8.72
CA ALA A 139 -8.74 1.79 -7.53
C ALA A 139 -7.89 2.59 -6.54
N ILE A 140 -8.02 2.25 -5.25
CA ILE A 140 -7.21 2.78 -4.15
C ILE A 140 -6.74 1.59 -3.30
N MET A 141 -5.43 1.46 -3.09
CA MET A 141 -4.83 0.44 -2.24
C MET A 141 -4.13 1.13 -1.07
N LEU A 142 -4.45 0.73 0.15
CA LEU A 142 -3.94 1.37 1.36
C LEU A 142 -3.18 0.37 2.21
N ASP A 143 -1.87 0.55 2.21
CA ASP A 143 -0.88 -0.17 3.01
C ASP A 143 -0.04 0.86 3.81
N VAL A 144 -0.73 1.69 4.60
CA VAL A 144 -0.15 2.86 5.24
C VAL A 144 0.17 2.67 6.72
N ASP A 145 -0.35 1.61 7.34
CA ASP A 145 -0.16 1.28 8.76
C ASP A 145 -0.53 -0.20 8.98
N ASN A 146 -0.34 -0.70 10.21
CA ASN A 146 -0.74 -2.07 10.57
C ASN A 146 -2.27 -2.28 10.60
N GLY A 147 -3.03 -1.52 9.83
CA GLY A 147 -4.49 -1.59 9.74
C GLY A 147 -5.20 -0.51 10.58
N PRO A 148 -6.49 -0.72 10.94
CA PRO A 148 -7.30 0.24 11.69
C PRO A 148 -6.76 0.65 13.06
N VAL A 149 -5.71 -0.02 13.55
CA VAL A 149 -4.97 0.33 14.77
C VAL A 149 -3.62 0.92 14.36
N ALA A 150 -3.60 2.20 14.01
CA ALA A 150 -2.42 2.91 13.52
C ALA A 150 -1.27 2.92 14.54
N LYS A 151 -0.06 2.51 14.10
CA LYS A 151 1.16 2.56 14.92
C LYS A 151 2.16 3.62 14.45
N VAL A 152 2.13 4.06 13.19
CA VAL A 152 3.18 4.88 12.58
C VAL A 152 2.76 6.33 12.34
N ALA A 153 1.51 6.62 12.00
CA ALA A 153 1.05 8.00 11.81
C ALA A 153 -0.38 8.18 12.30
N LYS A 154 -0.57 9.00 13.32
CA LYS A 154 -1.91 9.31 13.88
C LYS A 154 -2.90 9.83 12.84
N ASP A 155 -2.43 10.49 11.79
CA ASP A 155 -3.27 11.04 10.70
C ASP A 155 -3.91 9.96 9.83
N ASN A 156 -3.31 8.78 9.69
CA ASN A 156 -3.84 7.69 8.88
C ASN A 156 -5.05 7.01 9.53
N PHE A 157 -5.17 7.06 10.87
CA PHE A 157 -6.36 6.56 11.58
C PHE A 157 -7.65 7.17 11.04
N SER A 158 -7.57 8.40 10.52
CA SER A 158 -8.70 9.09 9.93
C SER A 158 -9.28 8.40 8.69
N LEU A 159 -8.47 7.61 7.93
CA LEU A 159 -8.90 6.85 6.75
C LEU A 159 -9.94 5.77 7.10
N TYR A 160 -9.82 5.18 8.28
CA TYR A 160 -10.70 4.11 8.76
C TYR A 160 -11.99 4.63 9.42
N SER A 161 -12.12 5.96 9.60
CA SER A 161 -13.32 6.61 10.12
C SER A 161 -14.42 6.69 9.07
N ASN A 162 -15.67 6.92 9.50
CA ASN A 162 -16.77 7.16 8.56
C ASN A 162 -16.50 8.33 7.62
N THR A 163 -15.84 9.38 8.10
CA THR A 163 -15.46 10.54 7.26
C THR A 163 -14.39 10.17 6.23
N GLY A 164 -13.38 9.43 6.64
CA GLY A 164 -12.34 8.94 5.72
C GLY A 164 -12.90 8.00 4.66
N LEU A 165 -13.71 7.04 5.05
CA LEU A 165 -14.37 6.10 4.13
C LEU A 165 -15.29 6.82 3.12
N ARG A 166 -15.99 7.89 3.54
CA ARG A 166 -16.78 8.73 2.62
C ARG A 166 -15.89 9.51 1.65
N ALA A 167 -14.75 10.03 2.12
CA ALA A 167 -13.78 10.71 1.24
C ALA A 167 -13.21 9.74 0.19
N ILE A 168 -12.83 8.52 0.60
CA ILE A 168 -12.40 7.46 -0.30
C ILE A 168 -13.50 7.14 -1.32
N ARG A 169 -14.75 6.97 -0.86
CA ARG A 169 -15.89 6.70 -1.74
C ARG A 169 -16.09 7.83 -2.76
N SER A 170 -15.95 9.07 -2.35
CA SER A 170 -16.05 10.23 -3.26
C SER A 170 -14.91 10.24 -4.29
N ALA A 171 -13.67 9.96 -3.87
CA ALA A 171 -12.49 9.95 -4.74
C ALA A 171 -12.52 8.82 -5.78
N LEU A 172 -13.19 7.70 -5.48
CA LEU A 172 -13.35 6.58 -6.41
C LEU A 172 -14.38 6.90 -7.50
N LYS A 173 -14.14 6.39 -8.71
CA LYS A 173 -15.16 6.31 -9.78
C LYS A 173 -16.32 5.40 -9.37
N PRO A 174 -17.51 5.50 -10.01
CA PRO A 174 -18.56 4.48 -9.88
C PRO A 174 -17.99 3.09 -10.17
N LYS A 175 -18.32 2.09 -9.35
CA LYS A 175 -17.77 0.73 -9.39
C LYS A 175 -16.27 0.62 -9.06
N GLY A 176 -15.61 1.71 -8.70
CA GLY A 176 -14.21 1.70 -8.26
C GLY A 176 -14.01 0.88 -6.99
N ARG A 177 -12.79 0.46 -6.75
CA ARG A 177 -12.40 -0.44 -5.66
C ARG A 177 -11.47 0.24 -4.68
N VAL A 178 -11.65 0.02 -3.39
CA VAL A 178 -10.62 0.29 -2.38
C VAL A 178 -10.26 -0.97 -1.63
N ILE A 179 -8.98 -1.12 -1.29
CA ILE A 179 -8.50 -2.24 -0.48
C ILE A 179 -7.66 -1.67 0.66
N PHE A 180 -7.94 -2.14 1.86
CA PHE A 180 -7.14 -1.86 3.06
C PHE A 180 -6.39 -3.12 3.45
N TRP A 181 -5.08 -3.01 3.64
CA TRP A 181 -4.29 -4.02 4.29
C TRP A 181 -4.41 -3.90 5.82
N SER A 182 -4.41 -5.02 6.52
CA SER A 182 -4.47 -5.09 7.98
C SER A 182 -3.62 -6.24 8.51
N ALA A 183 -2.89 -5.98 9.59
CA ALA A 183 -2.07 -6.97 10.29
C ALA A 183 -2.87 -8.11 10.94
N GLY A 184 -4.20 -8.06 10.86
CA GLY A 184 -5.09 -9.10 11.36
C GLY A 184 -6.57 -8.78 11.14
N PRO A 185 -7.47 -9.66 11.61
CA PRO A 185 -8.89 -9.43 11.53
C PRO A 185 -9.36 -8.24 12.39
N GLU A 186 -10.20 -7.38 11.81
CA GLU A 186 -10.81 -6.21 12.46
C GLU A 186 -12.35 -6.30 12.35
N PRO A 187 -13.01 -7.03 13.24
CA PRO A 187 -14.44 -7.35 13.11
C PRO A 187 -15.37 -6.12 13.07
N LEU A 188 -14.95 -5.00 13.68
CA LEU A 188 -15.75 -3.77 13.71
C LEU A 188 -15.54 -2.90 12.45
N PHE A 189 -14.50 -3.15 11.68
CA PHE A 189 -14.18 -2.38 10.48
C PHE A 189 -15.08 -2.75 9.30
N GLU A 190 -15.29 -4.02 9.04
CA GLU A 190 -16.08 -4.50 7.91
C GLU A 190 -17.52 -3.97 7.90
N PRO A 191 -18.30 -4.03 9.02
CA PRO A 191 -19.63 -3.44 9.07
C PRO A 191 -19.64 -1.92 8.92
N ARG A 192 -18.62 -1.22 9.46
CA ARG A 192 -18.44 0.23 9.27
C ARG A 192 -18.22 0.58 7.82
N PHE A 193 -17.35 -0.17 7.15
CA PHE A 193 -17.01 0.00 5.75
C PHE A 193 -18.24 -0.21 4.85
N GLY A 194 -19.05 -1.24 5.08
CA GLY A 194 -20.29 -1.50 4.34
C GLY A 194 -21.32 -0.37 4.46
N ARG A 195 -21.46 0.24 5.67
CA ARG A 195 -22.46 1.31 5.93
C ARG A 195 -22.24 2.59 5.12
N VAL A 196 -21.06 2.83 4.59
CA VAL A 196 -20.76 4.01 3.77
C VAL A 196 -20.92 3.76 2.26
N GLY A 197 -21.52 2.63 1.85
CA GLY A 197 -21.89 2.35 0.46
C GLY A 197 -20.83 1.58 -0.30
N PHE A 198 -20.16 0.62 0.36
CA PHE A 198 -19.30 -0.37 -0.27
C PHE A 198 -19.88 -1.78 -0.11
N LYS A 199 -19.71 -2.61 -1.15
CA LYS A 199 -19.84 -4.06 -1.03
C LYS A 199 -18.49 -4.59 -0.55
N VAL A 200 -18.46 -5.08 0.71
CA VAL A 200 -17.21 -5.46 1.37
C VAL A 200 -16.99 -6.96 1.32
N LYS A 201 -15.72 -7.36 1.18
CA LYS A 201 -15.25 -8.73 1.32
C LYS A 201 -13.93 -8.70 2.09
N ALA A 202 -13.83 -9.47 3.17
CA ALA A 202 -12.57 -9.76 3.86
C ALA A 202 -11.86 -10.93 3.17
N VAL A 203 -10.61 -10.73 2.77
CA VAL A 203 -9.76 -11.72 2.10
C VAL A 203 -8.57 -12.01 2.99
N PRO A 204 -8.46 -13.22 3.55
CA PRO A 204 -7.29 -13.64 4.33
C PRO A 204 -6.04 -13.65 3.45
N ALA A 205 -4.93 -13.09 3.94
CA ALA A 205 -3.67 -13.02 3.23
C ALA A 205 -2.54 -13.67 4.05
N LYS A 206 -1.64 -14.38 3.35
CA LYS A 206 -0.50 -15.04 3.95
C LYS A 206 0.69 -14.08 4.07
N VAL A 207 1.57 -14.32 5.02
CA VAL A 207 2.86 -13.62 5.17
C VAL A 207 3.79 -13.97 4.00
N HIS A 208 3.89 -15.26 3.68
CA HIS A 208 4.66 -15.82 2.56
C HIS A 208 3.92 -17.04 1.98
N GLU A 209 4.21 -17.41 0.75
CA GLU A 209 3.49 -18.49 0.03
C GLU A 209 3.40 -19.82 0.80
N ARG A 210 4.51 -20.19 1.48
CA ARG A 210 4.61 -21.44 2.25
C ARG A 210 3.90 -21.39 3.61
N ALA A 211 3.38 -20.23 4.03
CA ALA A 211 2.67 -20.12 5.31
C ALA A 211 1.43 -21.01 5.30
N LYS A 212 1.27 -21.81 6.37
CA LYS A 212 0.12 -22.73 6.51
C LYS A 212 -1.19 -21.98 6.75
N ARG A 213 -1.14 -20.80 7.37
CA ARG A 213 -2.31 -19.98 7.73
C ARG A 213 -2.11 -18.55 7.29
N ALA A 214 -3.22 -17.87 6.99
CA ALA A 214 -3.23 -16.43 6.81
C ALA A 214 -3.00 -15.75 8.17
N ALA A 215 -2.16 -14.71 8.18
CA ALA A 215 -1.92 -13.87 9.36
C ALA A 215 -2.48 -12.47 9.15
N TYR A 216 -2.62 -12.04 7.89
CA TYR A 216 -3.08 -10.72 7.50
C TYR A 216 -4.49 -10.75 6.89
N MET A 217 -5.09 -9.58 6.76
CA MET A 217 -6.42 -9.42 6.17
C MET A 217 -6.43 -8.28 5.16
N LEU A 218 -7.02 -8.51 3.99
CA LEU A 218 -7.32 -7.47 3.01
C LEU A 218 -8.83 -7.21 3.01
N TYR A 219 -9.22 -5.98 3.35
CA TYR A 219 -10.61 -5.55 3.27
C TYR A 219 -10.87 -4.91 1.91
N VAL A 220 -11.50 -5.64 1.03
CA VAL A 220 -11.85 -5.21 -0.34
C VAL A 220 -13.24 -4.61 -0.33
N GLY A 221 -13.36 -3.35 -0.74
CA GLY A 221 -14.63 -2.65 -0.88
C GLY A 221 -14.87 -2.17 -2.30
N ASP A 222 -15.90 -2.69 -2.95
CA ASP A 222 -16.36 -2.21 -4.26
C ASP A 222 -17.43 -1.14 -4.04
N ARG A 223 -17.22 0.06 -4.62
CA ARG A 223 -18.18 1.16 -4.52
C ARG A 223 -19.50 0.75 -5.18
N ILE A 224 -20.57 0.75 -4.36
CA ILE A 224 -21.93 0.65 -4.86
C ILE A 224 -22.27 2.01 -5.50
N SER A 225 -22.83 1.99 -6.68
CA SER A 225 -23.18 3.14 -7.52
C SER A 225 -23.85 4.28 -6.72
#